data_f98e009e1131caa7749eb310dec3f4f5
#
_entry.id   f98e009e1131caa7749eb310dec3f4f5
#
_cell.length_a   1.000
_cell.length_b   1.000
_cell.length_c   1.000
_cell.angle_alpha   90.00
_cell.angle_beta   90.00
_cell.angle_gamma   90.00
#
_symmetry.space_group_name_H-M   'P 1'
#
loop_
_entity.id
_entity.type
_entity.pdbx_description
1 polymer ?
#
loop_
_entity_poly.entity_id
_entity_poly.type
_entity_poly.pdbx_seq_one_letter_code
_entity_poly.pdbx_strand_id
1 'polypeptide(L)'
;MNSITALLVLLYITIIVSLIWARFQFFNIKSASSKTSSRLYDPVVGIQIATTLYFMLSGSPMVVSAKIFSLLCYVLSLVLFWWSIVTAKKLEFAFSDNVGKVVTTGPFAFIRHPFYTSYFLVWFGSSILFNSIFLWITLIYLVSFYITSAKTEEEVYLKSEYSREYRDYSKKVGMFLPRITLWKK
;
A
#
# COMPACT_ATOMS: atom_id res chain seq x y z
N MET A 1 -19.07 -14.10 -17.80
CA MET A 1 -18.28 -13.00 -17.18
C MET A 1 -18.10 -11.92 -18.24
N ASN A 2 -18.48 -10.67 -17.99
CA ASN A 2 -18.25 -9.62 -18.97
C ASN A 2 -16.78 -9.15 -18.97
N SER A 3 -16.34 -8.44 -20.03
CA SER A 3 -14.94 -8.04 -20.23
C SER A 3 -14.36 -7.24 -19.06
N ILE A 4 -15.16 -6.35 -18.44
CA ILE A 4 -14.73 -5.53 -17.29
C ILE A 4 -14.47 -6.42 -16.06
N THR A 5 -15.33 -7.39 -15.81
CA THR A 5 -15.16 -8.32 -14.69
C THR A 5 -13.91 -9.20 -14.89
N ALA A 6 -13.68 -9.68 -16.13
CA ALA A 6 -12.47 -10.44 -16.46
C ALA A 6 -11.20 -9.60 -16.20
N LEU A 7 -11.20 -8.34 -16.61
CA LEU A 7 -10.09 -7.41 -16.38
C LEU A 7 -9.85 -7.14 -14.90
N LEU A 8 -10.90 -6.95 -14.10
CA LEU A 8 -10.79 -6.78 -12.64
C LEU A 8 -10.14 -8.00 -11.98
N VAL A 9 -10.58 -9.22 -12.35
CA VAL A 9 -9.99 -10.47 -11.83
C VAL A 9 -8.52 -10.56 -12.21
N LEU A 10 -8.16 -10.30 -13.48
CA LEU A 10 -6.79 -10.35 -13.95
C LEU A 10 -5.90 -9.35 -13.20
N LEU A 11 -6.32 -8.10 -13.08
CA LEU A 11 -5.58 -7.07 -12.35
C LEU A 11 -5.43 -7.42 -10.88
N TYR A 12 -6.50 -7.89 -10.25
CA TYR A 12 -6.44 -8.29 -8.84
C TYR A 12 -5.43 -9.42 -8.62
N ILE A 13 -5.45 -10.47 -9.44
CA ILE A 13 -4.48 -11.57 -9.37
C ILE A 13 -3.06 -11.04 -9.60
N THR A 14 -2.86 -10.17 -10.60
CA THR A 14 -1.54 -9.56 -10.87
C THR A 14 -1.02 -8.78 -9.66
N ILE A 15 -1.89 -8.03 -8.98
CA ILE A 15 -1.53 -7.31 -7.76
C ILE A 15 -1.13 -8.30 -6.66
N ILE A 16 -1.95 -9.31 -6.40
CA ILE A 16 -1.65 -10.30 -5.34
C ILE A 16 -0.32 -11.00 -5.60
N VAL A 17 -0.06 -11.43 -6.84
CA VAL A 17 1.22 -12.03 -7.23
C VAL A 17 2.38 -11.04 -7.00
N SER A 18 2.20 -9.76 -7.36
CA SER A 18 3.21 -8.70 -7.12
C SER A 18 3.49 -8.50 -5.63
N LEU A 19 2.45 -8.48 -4.78
CA LEU A 19 2.59 -8.33 -3.34
C LEU A 19 3.30 -9.54 -2.71
N ILE A 20 2.93 -10.75 -3.11
CA ILE A 20 3.58 -12.00 -2.66
C ILE A 20 5.05 -12.02 -3.09
N TRP A 21 5.32 -11.69 -4.35
CA TRP A 21 6.69 -11.59 -4.85
C TRP A 21 7.52 -10.60 -4.03
N ALA A 22 7.00 -9.41 -3.79
CA ALA A 22 7.70 -8.39 -3.01
C ALA A 22 7.92 -8.82 -1.56
N ARG A 23 6.95 -9.50 -0.94
CA ARG A 23 7.06 -10.06 0.41
C ARG A 23 8.29 -10.97 0.55
N PHE A 24 8.57 -11.80 -0.43
CA PHE A 24 9.63 -12.81 -0.37
C PHE A 24 10.95 -12.36 -1.02
N GLN A 25 10.90 -11.49 -2.02
CA GLN A 25 12.08 -11.15 -2.80
C GLN A 25 12.59 -9.72 -2.56
N PHE A 26 11.70 -8.82 -2.17
CA PHE A 26 12.02 -7.41 -2.08
C PHE A 26 12.11 -6.92 -0.63
N PHE A 27 11.16 -7.29 0.24
CA PHE A 27 11.17 -6.89 1.64
C PHE A 27 11.92 -7.91 2.51
N ASN A 28 13.13 -7.55 2.96
CA ASN A 28 13.91 -8.38 3.87
C ASN A 28 13.41 -8.17 5.31
N ILE A 29 12.37 -8.94 5.72
CA ILE A 29 11.73 -8.78 7.02
C ILE A 29 12.55 -9.54 8.07
N LYS A 30 13.78 -9.08 8.37
CA LYS A 30 14.63 -9.71 9.40
C LYS A 30 14.33 -9.24 10.83
N SER A 31 13.53 -8.19 11.01
CA SER A 31 13.30 -7.63 12.36
C SER A 31 11.97 -6.89 12.48
N ALA A 32 10.86 -7.50 12.07
CA ALA A 32 9.58 -6.97 12.49
C ALA A 32 9.48 -7.10 14.01
N SER A 33 9.55 -5.96 14.69
CA SER A 33 9.26 -5.84 16.12
C SER A 33 8.05 -6.71 16.49
N SER A 34 8.21 -7.56 17.49
CA SER A 34 7.27 -8.59 17.94
C SER A 34 5.97 -8.06 18.58
N LYS A 35 5.38 -7.02 18.04
CA LYS A 35 4.08 -6.52 18.51
C LYS A 35 2.97 -7.44 18.01
N THR A 36 2.00 -7.76 18.86
CA THR A 36 0.82 -8.57 18.54
C THR A 36 0.10 -8.12 17.27
N SER A 37 0.13 -6.81 16.98
CA SER A 37 -0.47 -6.26 15.76
C SER A 37 0.21 -6.75 14.47
N SER A 38 1.52 -7.02 14.49
CA SER A 38 2.22 -7.56 13.32
C SER A 38 1.89 -9.03 13.07
N ARG A 39 1.53 -9.79 14.12
CA ARG A 39 1.13 -11.21 14.00
C ARG A 39 -0.23 -11.38 13.32
N LEU A 40 -1.12 -10.41 13.47
CA LEU A 40 -2.45 -10.43 12.85
C LEU A 40 -2.45 -9.88 11.43
N TYR A 41 -1.40 -9.20 11.01
CA TYR A 41 -1.33 -8.57 9.69
C TYR A 41 -1.50 -9.59 8.55
N ASP A 42 -0.67 -10.62 8.51
CA ASP A 42 -0.71 -11.62 7.43
C ASP A 42 -2.06 -12.38 7.38
N PRO A 43 -2.63 -12.85 8.52
CA PRO A 43 -3.98 -13.42 8.52
C PRO A 43 -5.06 -12.47 8.01
N VAL A 44 -5.04 -11.20 8.40
CA VAL A 44 -6.06 -10.23 7.96
C VAL A 44 -5.92 -9.93 6.47
N VAL A 45 -4.70 -9.78 5.95
CA VAL A 45 -4.44 -9.68 4.50
C VAL A 45 -4.96 -10.93 3.78
N GLY A 46 -4.70 -12.12 4.32
CA GLY A 46 -5.21 -13.38 3.78
C GLY A 46 -6.74 -13.43 3.71
N ILE A 47 -7.43 -12.98 4.77
CA ILE A 47 -8.89 -12.89 4.81
C ILE A 47 -9.39 -11.90 3.75
N GLN A 48 -8.77 -10.72 3.62
CA GLN A 48 -9.12 -9.71 2.63
C GLN A 48 -9.00 -10.28 1.20
N ILE A 49 -7.89 -10.98 0.91
CA ILE A 49 -7.65 -11.62 -0.39
C ILE A 49 -8.68 -12.71 -0.66
N ALA A 50 -8.86 -13.65 0.28
CA ALA A 50 -9.75 -14.79 0.12
C ALA A 50 -11.20 -14.35 -0.07
N THR A 51 -11.67 -13.38 0.73
CA THR A 51 -13.04 -12.85 0.64
C THR A 51 -13.27 -12.15 -0.70
N THR A 52 -12.32 -11.35 -1.17
CA THR A 52 -12.41 -10.67 -2.48
C THR A 52 -12.47 -11.69 -3.62
N LEU A 53 -11.57 -12.68 -3.62
CA LEU A 53 -11.56 -13.74 -4.63
C LEU A 53 -12.86 -14.58 -4.59
N TYR A 54 -13.34 -14.93 -3.41
CA TYR A 54 -14.59 -15.63 -3.26
C TYR A 54 -15.74 -14.87 -3.94
N PHE A 55 -15.90 -13.58 -3.67
CA PHE A 55 -16.96 -12.78 -4.31
C PHE A 55 -16.75 -12.61 -5.82
N MET A 56 -15.51 -12.51 -6.30
CA MET A 56 -15.22 -12.46 -7.73
C MET A 56 -15.62 -13.76 -8.45
N LEU A 57 -15.30 -14.89 -7.85
CA LEU A 57 -15.51 -16.23 -8.45
C LEU A 57 -16.95 -16.74 -8.28
N SER A 58 -17.63 -16.39 -7.19
CA SER A 58 -19.02 -16.75 -6.94
C SER A 58 -20.03 -16.02 -7.84
N GLY A 59 -19.57 -15.08 -8.66
CA GLY A 59 -20.46 -14.29 -9.53
C GLY A 59 -21.32 -13.29 -8.77
N SER A 60 -20.86 -12.86 -7.58
CA SER A 60 -21.56 -11.86 -6.78
C SER A 60 -21.90 -10.60 -7.59
N PRO A 61 -23.09 -10.01 -7.39
CA PRO A 61 -23.52 -8.86 -8.16
C PRO A 61 -22.60 -7.66 -7.88
N MET A 62 -22.18 -6.98 -8.95
CA MET A 62 -21.32 -5.82 -8.89
C MET A 62 -21.93 -4.68 -9.69
N VAL A 63 -22.11 -3.53 -9.06
CA VAL A 63 -22.63 -2.31 -9.71
C VAL A 63 -21.57 -1.78 -10.70
N VAL A 64 -21.99 -1.26 -11.85
CA VAL A 64 -21.09 -0.81 -12.92
C VAL A 64 -20.16 0.32 -12.42
N SER A 65 -20.69 1.30 -11.69
CA SER A 65 -19.90 2.37 -11.10
C SER A 65 -18.81 1.86 -10.14
N ALA A 66 -19.14 0.86 -9.31
CA ALA A 66 -18.19 0.23 -8.42
C ALA A 66 -17.09 -0.52 -9.20
N LYS A 67 -17.42 -1.20 -10.30
CA LYS A 67 -16.45 -1.84 -11.19
C LYS A 67 -15.45 -0.83 -11.76
N ILE A 68 -15.94 0.29 -12.29
CA ILE A 68 -15.09 1.34 -12.87
C ILE A 68 -14.18 1.94 -11.80
N PHE A 69 -14.73 2.27 -10.65
CA PHE A 69 -13.96 2.83 -9.54
C PHE A 69 -12.87 1.86 -9.06
N SER A 70 -13.23 0.59 -8.86
CA SER A 70 -12.28 -0.42 -8.41
C SER A 70 -11.20 -0.71 -9.45
N LEU A 71 -11.56 -0.65 -10.74
CA LEU A 71 -10.59 -0.76 -11.84
C LEU A 71 -9.54 0.37 -11.76
N LEU A 72 -9.97 1.61 -11.56
CA LEU A 72 -9.07 2.75 -11.35
C LEU A 72 -8.16 2.53 -10.12
N CYS A 73 -8.73 2.10 -9.00
CA CYS A 73 -7.96 1.80 -7.79
C CYS A 73 -6.90 0.73 -8.04
N TYR A 74 -7.22 -0.35 -8.74
CA TYR A 74 -6.30 -1.45 -9.02
C TYR A 74 -5.17 -1.02 -9.97
N VAL A 75 -5.49 -0.27 -11.02
CA VAL A 75 -4.48 0.27 -11.93
C VAL A 75 -3.55 1.23 -11.20
N LEU A 76 -4.09 2.18 -10.44
CA LEU A 76 -3.29 3.13 -9.67
C LEU A 76 -2.43 2.42 -8.62
N SER A 77 -2.98 1.41 -7.93
CA SER A 77 -2.23 0.59 -6.97
C SER A 77 -1.03 -0.08 -7.65
N LEU A 78 -1.25 -0.75 -8.78
CA LEU A 78 -0.20 -1.48 -9.50
C LEU A 78 0.89 -0.54 -10.03
N VAL A 79 0.50 0.59 -10.61
CA VAL A 79 1.43 1.61 -11.09
C VAL A 79 2.25 2.18 -9.95
N LEU A 80 1.62 2.58 -8.86
CA LEU A 80 2.29 3.17 -7.70
C LEU A 80 3.23 2.16 -7.05
N PHE A 81 2.79 0.90 -6.92
CA PHE A 81 3.59 -0.17 -6.35
C PHE A 81 4.89 -0.41 -7.14
N TRP A 82 4.78 -0.65 -8.45
CA TRP A 82 5.94 -0.94 -9.29
C TRP A 82 6.85 0.29 -9.47
N TRP A 83 6.28 1.49 -9.54
CA TRP A 83 7.08 2.72 -9.52
C TRP A 83 7.91 2.83 -8.23
N SER A 84 7.30 2.48 -7.08
CA SER A 84 8.00 2.46 -5.79
C SER A 84 9.12 1.40 -5.75
N ILE A 85 8.85 0.20 -6.25
CA ILE A 85 9.85 -0.89 -6.38
C ILE A 85 11.04 -0.44 -7.20
N VAL A 86 10.81 0.10 -8.40
CA VAL A 86 11.88 0.53 -9.31
C VAL A 86 12.71 1.66 -8.69
N THR A 87 12.05 2.61 -8.01
CA THR A 87 12.73 3.72 -7.34
C THR A 87 13.56 3.23 -6.16
N ALA A 88 12.99 2.38 -5.30
CA ALA A 88 13.67 1.88 -4.11
C ALA A 88 14.85 0.92 -4.46
N LYS A 89 14.74 0.10 -5.52
CA LYS A 89 15.84 -0.76 -6.00
C LYS A 89 17.07 0.03 -6.44
N LYS A 90 16.89 1.20 -7.03
CA LYS A 90 18.00 2.06 -7.44
C LYS A 90 18.78 2.63 -6.26
N LEU A 91 18.27 2.54 -5.06
CA LEU A 91 18.78 3.23 -3.88
C LEU A 91 19.42 2.29 -2.86
N GLU A 92 19.59 0.99 -3.16
CA GLU A 92 20.26 -0.05 -2.33
C GLU A 92 19.94 -0.03 -0.80
N PHE A 93 19.08 0.90 -0.35
CA PHE A 93 18.87 1.27 1.06
C PHE A 93 17.59 0.71 1.69
N ALA A 94 16.68 0.19 0.90
CA ALA A 94 15.36 -0.16 1.41
C ALA A 94 15.37 -1.29 2.45
N PHE A 95 16.56 -1.90 2.75
CA PHE A 95 16.63 -3.20 3.45
C PHE A 95 17.84 -3.40 4.34
N SER A 96 18.64 -2.36 4.62
CA SER A 96 19.71 -2.47 5.63
C SER A 96 19.12 -2.22 7.02
N ASP A 97 19.61 -2.93 8.04
CA ASP A 97 19.32 -2.66 9.46
C ASP A 97 19.79 -1.24 9.89
N ASN A 98 20.56 -0.58 9.05
CA ASN A 98 20.95 0.81 9.17
C ASN A 98 19.99 1.68 8.40
N VAL A 99 19.48 2.73 9.02
CA VAL A 99 18.66 3.77 8.40
C VAL A 99 19.46 4.37 7.25
N GLY A 100 19.04 4.05 6.02
CA GLY A 100 19.69 4.59 4.83
C GLY A 100 19.29 6.05 4.57
N LYS A 101 19.92 6.65 3.56
CA LYS A 101 19.59 8.02 3.11
C LYS A 101 18.09 8.15 2.77
N VAL A 102 17.50 9.29 3.09
CA VAL A 102 16.08 9.57 2.82
C VAL A 102 15.82 9.53 1.31
N VAL A 103 14.90 8.66 0.89
CA VAL A 103 14.45 8.58 -0.50
C VAL A 103 13.45 9.68 -0.78
N THR A 104 13.77 10.59 -1.70
CA THR A 104 12.95 11.76 -2.04
C THR A 104 12.60 11.86 -3.52
N THR A 105 12.87 10.81 -4.31
CA THR A 105 12.65 10.76 -5.77
C THR A 105 11.51 9.84 -6.15
N GLY A 106 11.10 9.87 -7.41
CA GLY A 106 9.99 9.04 -7.90
C GLY A 106 8.69 9.29 -7.12
N PRO A 107 7.95 8.25 -6.73
CA PRO A 107 6.70 8.42 -5.97
C PRO A 107 6.92 9.02 -4.58
N PHE A 108 8.13 8.86 -4.00
CA PHE A 108 8.50 9.44 -2.72
C PHE A 108 8.63 10.97 -2.77
N ALA A 109 8.74 11.58 -3.95
CA ALA A 109 8.67 13.03 -4.09
C ALA A 109 7.26 13.60 -3.82
N PHE A 110 6.22 12.77 -3.90
CA PHE A 110 4.83 13.18 -3.75
C PHE A 110 4.20 12.70 -2.45
N ILE A 111 4.50 11.45 -2.04
CA ILE A 111 4.00 10.82 -0.82
C ILE A 111 5.12 10.04 -0.14
N ARG A 112 5.16 10.08 1.21
CA ARG A 112 6.25 9.45 1.96
C ARG A 112 6.16 7.93 2.01
N HIS A 113 4.92 7.39 2.01
CA HIS A 113 4.67 5.94 2.12
C HIS A 113 3.88 5.40 0.91
N PRO A 114 4.47 5.42 -0.31
CA PRO A 114 3.76 5.02 -1.53
C PRO A 114 3.37 3.54 -1.54
N PHE A 115 4.11 2.66 -0.88
CA PHE A 115 3.75 1.25 -0.72
C PHE A 115 2.45 1.10 0.06
N TYR A 116 2.32 1.74 1.22
CA TYR A 116 1.09 1.67 2.01
C TYR A 116 -0.10 2.31 1.29
N THR A 117 0.12 3.38 0.53
CA THR A 117 -0.92 3.97 -0.33
C THR A 117 -1.36 3.00 -1.42
N SER A 118 -0.44 2.26 -2.05
CA SER A 118 -0.79 1.26 -3.06
C SER A 118 -1.61 0.11 -2.45
N TYR A 119 -1.25 -0.38 -1.27
CA TYR A 119 -2.00 -1.41 -0.54
C TYR A 119 -3.40 -0.92 -0.16
N PHE A 120 -3.51 0.30 0.34
CA PHE A 120 -4.81 0.90 0.65
C PHE A 120 -5.72 0.94 -0.59
N LEU A 121 -5.21 1.36 -1.74
CA LEU A 121 -6.00 1.45 -2.97
C LEU A 121 -6.60 0.10 -3.38
N VAL A 122 -5.86 -0.98 -3.28
CA VAL A 122 -6.36 -2.31 -3.63
C VAL A 122 -7.45 -2.78 -2.66
N TRP A 123 -7.23 -2.64 -1.36
CA TRP A 123 -8.20 -3.07 -0.36
C TRP A 123 -9.45 -2.21 -0.36
N PHE A 124 -9.29 -0.90 -0.54
CA PHE A 124 -10.41 0.03 -0.66
C PHE A 124 -11.24 -0.22 -1.91
N GLY A 125 -10.59 -0.41 -3.08
CA GLY A 125 -11.27 -0.80 -4.31
C GLY A 125 -12.09 -2.08 -4.15
N SER A 126 -11.53 -3.11 -3.49
CA SER A 126 -12.23 -4.37 -3.20
C SER A 126 -13.43 -4.16 -2.28
N SER A 127 -13.29 -3.31 -1.27
CA SER A 127 -14.38 -3.00 -0.32
C SER A 127 -15.54 -2.26 -0.99
N ILE A 128 -15.24 -1.32 -1.89
CA ILE A 128 -16.25 -0.63 -2.71
C ILE A 128 -16.91 -1.59 -3.70
N LEU A 129 -16.13 -2.50 -4.33
CA LEU A 129 -16.63 -3.41 -5.36
C LEU A 129 -17.74 -4.31 -4.86
N PHE A 130 -17.59 -4.85 -3.66
CA PHE A 130 -18.51 -5.83 -3.09
C PHE A 130 -19.38 -5.30 -1.95
N ASN A 131 -18.99 -4.16 -1.36
CA ASN A 131 -19.67 -3.54 -0.21
C ASN A 131 -19.97 -4.52 0.93
N SER A 132 -19.04 -5.44 1.20
CA SER A 132 -19.18 -6.45 2.25
C SER A 132 -18.65 -5.92 3.58
N ILE A 133 -19.40 -6.16 4.66
CA ILE A 133 -19.00 -5.77 6.02
C ILE A 133 -17.64 -6.38 6.42
N PHE A 134 -17.34 -7.60 5.97
CA PHE A 134 -16.06 -8.26 6.24
C PHE A 134 -14.89 -7.52 5.59
N LEU A 135 -15.06 -7.04 4.34
CA LEU A 135 -14.04 -6.26 3.64
C LEU A 135 -13.83 -4.88 4.29
N TRP A 136 -14.88 -4.26 4.81
CA TRP A 136 -14.75 -3.00 5.53
C TRP A 136 -14.05 -3.16 6.88
N ILE A 137 -14.36 -4.20 7.65
CA ILE A 137 -13.70 -4.47 8.95
C ILE A 137 -12.20 -4.74 8.73
N THR A 138 -11.86 -5.59 7.78
CA THR A 138 -10.45 -5.89 7.47
C THR A 138 -9.71 -4.64 6.94
N LEU A 139 -10.36 -3.82 6.11
CA LEU A 139 -9.81 -2.55 5.64
C LEU A 139 -9.49 -1.59 6.79
N ILE A 140 -10.42 -1.40 7.73
CA ILE A 140 -10.20 -0.52 8.91
C ILE A 140 -8.98 -0.98 9.70
N TYR A 141 -8.86 -2.29 9.94
CA TYR A 141 -7.68 -2.84 10.61
C TYR A 141 -6.39 -2.57 9.82
N LEU A 142 -6.38 -2.85 8.51
CA LEU A 142 -5.20 -2.66 7.66
C LEU A 142 -4.77 -1.19 7.57
N VAL A 143 -5.72 -0.27 7.46
CA VAL A 143 -5.43 1.18 7.47
C VAL A 143 -4.80 1.60 8.80
N SER A 144 -5.36 1.15 9.92
CA SER A 144 -4.81 1.43 11.25
C SER A 144 -3.39 0.87 11.40
N PHE A 145 -3.15 -0.34 10.87
CA PHE A 145 -1.83 -0.96 10.84
C PHE A 145 -0.84 -0.14 10.00
N TYR A 146 -1.22 0.30 8.78
CA TYR A 146 -0.34 1.10 7.91
C TYR A 146 0.00 2.45 8.53
N ILE A 147 -0.96 3.12 9.16
CA ILE A 147 -0.72 4.40 9.87
C ILE A 147 0.28 4.19 11.01
N THR A 148 0.11 3.14 11.80
CA THR A 148 0.99 2.85 12.94
C THR A 148 2.39 2.48 12.46
N SER A 149 2.50 1.63 11.44
CA SER A 149 3.78 1.23 10.85
C SER A 149 4.52 2.42 10.26
N ALA A 150 3.83 3.26 9.48
CA ALA A 150 4.41 4.47 8.92
C ALA A 150 4.96 5.41 9.99
N LYS A 151 4.21 5.63 11.08
CA LYS A 151 4.68 6.47 12.20
C LYS A 151 5.92 5.87 12.87
N THR A 152 5.95 4.54 13.07
CA THR A 152 7.11 3.87 13.64
C THR A 152 8.34 4.01 12.75
N GLU A 153 8.19 3.84 11.43
CA GLU A 153 9.28 4.07 10.46
C GLU A 153 9.77 5.52 10.50
N GLU A 154 8.86 6.51 10.55
CA GLU A 154 9.22 7.92 10.66
C GLU A 154 9.97 8.24 11.97
N GLU A 155 9.59 7.62 13.08
CA GLU A 155 10.31 7.79 14.36
C GLU A 155 11.74 7.26 14.30
N VAL A 156 11.98 6.17 13.58
CA VAL A 156 13.33 5.63 13.37
C VAL A 156 14.21 6.64 12.62
N TYR A 157 13.69 7.24 11.53
CA TYR A 157 14.39 8.31 10.80
C TYR A 157 14.66 9.53 11.69
N LEU A 158 13.67 9.94 12.50
CA LEU A 158 13.81 11.12 13.39
C LEU A 158 14.84 10.92 14.50
N LYS A 159 15.18 9.67 14.85
CA LYS A 159 16.21 9.31 15.84
C LYS A 159 17.57 9.01 15.21
N SER A 160 17.67 9.00 13.87
CA SER A 160 18.89 8.69 13.12
C SER A 160 19.73 9.94 12.80
N GLU A 161 20.90 9.74 12.20
CA GLU A 161 21.73 10.80 11.64
C GLU A 161 21.04 11.62 10.55
N TYR A 162 20.02 11.03 9.87
CA TYR A 162 19.21 11.68 8.83
C TYR A 162 18.03 12.50 9.38
N SER A 163 17.94 12.71 10.71
CA SER A 163 16.78 13.35 11.34
C SER A 163 16.48 14.76 10.80
N ARG A 164 17.52 15.55 10.48
CA ARG A 164 17.35 16.89 9.91
C ARG A 164 16.80 16.83 8.49
N GLU A 165 17.39 15.99 7.64
CA GLU A 165 16.95 15.79 6.25
C GLU A 165 15.51 15.27 6.21
N TYR A 166 15.18 14.29 7.06
CA TYR A 166 13.84 13.74 7.15
C TYR A 166 12.79 14.75 7.61
N ARG A 167 13.10 15.60 8.60
CA ARG A 167 12.21 16.69 9.03
C ARG A 167 11.90 17.67 7.90
N ASP A 168 12.89 18.07 7.13
CA ASP A 168 12.69 19.01 6.02
C ASP A 168 11.91 18.36 4.87
N TYR A 169 12.14 17.09 4.61
CA TYR A 169 11.35 16.29 3.67
C TYR A 169 9.89 16.15 4.13
N SER A 170 9.65 15.78 5.38
CA SER A 170 8.29 15.56 5.92
C SER A 170 7.43 16.82 5.99
N LYS A 171 8.04 18.01 6.04
CA LYS A 171 7.33 19.29 5.92
C LYS A 171 6.77 19.54 4.52
N LYS A 172 7.42 19.01 3.48
CA LYS A 172 7.10 19.26 2.07
C LYS A 172 6.21 18.18 1.47
N VAL A 173 6.38 16.93 1.90
CA VAL A 173 5.73 15.76 1.31
C VAL A 173 4.71 15.18 2.30
N GLY A 174 3.51 14.83 1.82
CA GLY A 174 2.46 14.24 2.66
C GLY A 174 2.73 12.77 2.95
N MET A 175 2.10 12.22 4.01
CA MET A 175 2.32 10.83 4.45
C MET A 175 1.78 9.83 3.42
N PHE A 176 0.48 9.90 3.12
CA PHE A 176 -0.23 8.97 2.21
C PHE A 176 -0.89 9.67 1.02
N LEU A 177 -1.02 10.98 1.07
CA LEU A 177 -1.55 11.80 -0.01
C LEU A 177 -0.57 12.93 -0.31
N PRO A 178 -0.48 13.40 -1.57
CA PRO A 178 0.32 14.56 -1.91
C PRO A 178 -0.09 15.76 -1.05
N ARG A 179 0.88 16.50 -0.54
CA ARG A 179 0.61 17.71 0.20
C ARG A 179 0.23 18.82 -0.80
N ILE A 180 -1.03 19.22 -0.81
CA ILE A 180 -1.47 20.38 -1.57
C ILE A 180 -0.97 21.61 -0.82
N THR A 181 0.24 22.04 -1.11
CA THR A 181 0.66 23.39 -0.76
C THR A 181 -0.11 24.31 -1.68
N LEU A 182 -1.20 24.91 -1.16
CA LEU A 182 -1.78 26.07 -1.82
C LEU A 182 -0.66 27.06 -2.03
N TRP A 183 -0.32 27.31 -3.28
CA TRP A 183 0.67 28.29 -3.66
C TRP A 183 0.23 29.65 -3.07
N LYS A 184 0.80 29.99 -1.89
CA LYS A 184 0.81 31.40 -1.49
C LYS A 184 1.86 32.05 -2.37
N LYS A 185 1.36 32.79 -3.41
CA LYS A 185 2.14 33.80 -4.10
C LYS A 185 2.60 34.85 -3.10
#